data_7be73fa0b2fdf1037466829388d67c57
#
_entry.id   7be73fa0b2fdf1037466829388d67c57
#
_cell.length_a   1.000
_cell.length_b   1.000
_cell.length_c   1.000
_cell.angle_alpha   90.00
_cell.angle_beta   90.00
_cell.angle_gamma   90.00
#
_symmetry.space_group_name_H-M   'P 1'
#
loop_
_entity.id
_entity.type
_entity.pdbx_description
1 polymer ?
#
loop_
_entity_poly.entity_id
_entity_poly.type
_entity_poly.pdbx_seq_one_letter_code
_entity_poly.pdbx_strand_id
1 'polypeptide(L)'
;MFRSFLPLSFLLFAVVASVDAGAAEPQVIWPQGWKVESLSADAPAPGTHRQRATKSDLSGNALMVMELTVTPVAADHQPNLQGVLLEMRKSLQKDFFQGGYQSVCNKIHPSMLGGVTALETTCTITQNGRHVLSQTLVVALSEGSAYVLSYAGQTQVYVESQDEIQSVRNSLKL
;
A
#
# COMPACT_ATOMS: atom_id res chain seq x y z
N MET A 1 39.35 68.82 -4.83
CA MET A 1 38.22 68.24 -4.06
C MET A 1 37.37 67.42 -5.03
N PHE A 2 37.64 66.13 -5.16
CA PHE A 2 36.80 65.24 -5.97
C PHE A 2 36.27 64.12 -5.04
N ARG A 3 34.97 64.10 -4.84
CA ARG A 3 34.27 63.08 -4.08
C ARG A 3 33.87 61.96 -5.04
N SER A 4 34.49 60.78 -4.85
CA SER A 4 34.17 59.57 -5.58
C SER A 4 32.93 58.88 -4.96
N PHE A 5 31.86 58.74 -5.72
CA PHE A 5 30.70 57.95 -5.36
C PHE A 5 30.88 56.53 -5.86
N LEU A 6 30.94 55.56 -4.96
CA LEU A 6 30.83 54.11 -5.29
C LEU A 6 29.34 53.72 -5.38
N PRO A 7 28.92 53.01 -6.41
CA PRO A 7 27.61 52.42 -6.44
C PRO A 7 27.64 51.09 -5.68
N LEU A 8 26.72 51.00 -4.71
CA LEU A 8 26.46 49.80 -3.92
C LEU A 8 25.59 48.82 -4.77
N SER A 9 26.22 47.80 -5.35
CA SER A 9 25.49 46.74 -6.07
C SER A 9 24.80 45.81 -5.07
N PHE A 10 23.48 45.86 -5.02
CA PHE A 10 22.63 44.93 -4.29
C PHE A 10 22.56 43.62 -5.10
N LEU A 11 23.25 42.56 -4.65
CA LEU A 11 23.07 41.21 -5.16
C LEU A 11 21.79 40.61 -4.54
N LEU A 12 20.75 40.53 -5.37
CA LEU A 12 19.54 39.76 -5.02
C LEU A 12 19.85 38.27 -5.10
N PHE A 13 20.03 37.61 -3.96
CA PHE A 13 20.04 36.16 -3.88
C PHE A 13 18.60 35.64 -4.01
N ALA A 14 18.25 35.12 -5.19
CA ALA A 14 17.04 34.36 -5.38
C ALA A 14 17.19 32.99 -4.69
N VAL A 15 16.55 32.85 -3.52
CA VAL A 15 16.41 31.54 -2.86
C VAL A 15 15.40 30.74 -3.67
N VAL A 16 15.88 29.82 -4.49
CA VAL A 16 15.05 28.80 -5.14
C VAL A 16 14.66 27.79 -4.07
N ALA A 17 13.47 27.93 -3.50
CA ALA A 17 12.88 26.89 -2.65
C ALA A 17 12.57 25.67 -3.54
N SER A 18 13.36 24.61 -3.40
CA SER A 18 13.04 23.30 -3.96
C SER A 18 11.79 22.81 -3.25
N VAL A 19 10.66 22.79 -3.95
CA VAL A 19 9.46 22.11 -3.48
C VAL A 19 9.74 20.62 -3.68
N ASP A 20 10.08 19.91 -2.60
CA ASP A 20 10.02 18.47 -2.57
C ASP A 20 8.56 18.08 -2.85
N ALA A 21 8.30 17.59 -4.05
CA ALA A 21 7.05 16.95 -4.40
C ALA A 21 7.03 15.56 -3.72
N GLY A 22 6.86 15.57 -2.40
CA GLY A 22 6.52 14.36 -1.67
C GLY A 22 5.20 13.84 -2.20
N ALA A 23 5.11 12.54 -2.51
CA ALA A 23 3.83 11.93 -2.87
C ALA A 23 2.79 12.28 -1.79
N ALA A 24 1.63 12.77 -2.20
CA ALA A 24 0.56 13.10 -1.26
C ALA A 24 0.20 11.85 -0.45
N GLU A 25 -0.01 12.02 0.85
CA GLU A 25 -0.42 10.90 1.70
C GLU A 25 -1.72 10.31 1.15
N PRO A 26 -1.80 8.99 0.94
CA PRO A 26 -2.96 8.37 0.30
C PRO A 26 -4.21 8.59 1.16
N GLN A 27 -5.26 9.13 0.54
CA GLN A 27 -6.54 9.29 1.22
C GLN A 27 -7.31 7.98 1.16
N VAL A 28 -7.50 7.35 2.31
CA VAL A 28 -8.27 6.12 2.49
C VAL A 28 -9.17 6.24 3.71
N ILE A 29 -10.40 5.73 3.62
CA ILE A 29 -11.33 5.66 4.75
C ILE A 29 -11.31 4.23 5.28
N TRP A 30 -10.66 4.06 6.42
CA TRP A 30 -10.62 2.78 7.11
C TRP A 30 -11.94 2.48 7.83
N PRO A 31 -12.30 1.19 8.01
CA PRO A 31 -13.54 0.82 8.69
C PRO A 31 -13.57 1.31 10.13
N GLN A 32 -14.75 1.69 10.59
CA GLN A 32 -14.92 2.13 11.97
C GLN A 32 -14.61 1.00 12.96
N GLY A 33 -13.90 1.33 14.03
CA GLY A 33 -13.53 0.37 15.08
C GLY A 33 -12.28 -0.45 14.79
N TRP A 34 -11.66 -0.30 13.60
CA TRP A 34 -10.37 -0.91 13.34
C TRP A 34 -9.25 -0.01 13.89
N LYS A 35 -8.21 -0.64 14.44
CA LYS A 35 -7.00 0.09 14.87
C LYS A 35 -6.17 0.42 13.62
N VAL A 36 -5.94 1.72 13.40
CA VAL A 36 -5.12 2.20 12.28
C VAL A 36 -3.77 2.69 12.78
N GLU A 37 -2.71 2.31 12.07
CA GLU A 37 -1.33 2.74 12.36
C GLU A 37 -0.56 3.02 11.07
N SER A 38 0.28 4.06 11.10
CA SER A 38 1.24 4.35 10.02
C SER A 38 2.55 3.60 10.29
N LEU A 39 3.06 2.91 9.28
CA LEU A 39 4.28 2.10 9.36
C LEU A 39 5.43 2.86 8.66
N SER A 40 6.25 3.56 9.43
CA SER A 40 7.31 4.43 8.88
C SER A 40 8.70 3.80 8.87
N ALA A 41 8.95 2.77 9.68
CA ALA A 41 10.31 2.36 10.01
C ALA A 41 11.04 1.54 8.93
N ASP A 42 10.33 0.85 8.02
CA ASP A 42 10.91 -0.10 7.06
C ASP A 42 10.42 0.15 5.62
N ALA A 43 10.31 1.41 5.22
CA ALA A 43 9.90 1.74 3.85
C ALA A 43 10.96 1.28 2.85
N PRO A 44 10.61 0.46 1.83
CA PRO A 44 11.58 -0.11 0.89
C PRO A 44 12.21 0.95 -0.04
N ALA A 45 11.60 2.13 -0.16
CA ALA A 45 12.09 3.22 -0.99
C ALA A 45 11.70 4.59 -0.38
N PRO A 46 12.48 5.65 -0.64
CA PRO A 46 12.14 7.01 -0.22
C PRO A 46 10.75 7.42 -0.74
N GLY A 47 9.97 8.10 0.10
CA GLY A 47 8.61 8.54 -0.22
C GLY A 47 7.55 7.43 -0.18
N THR A 48 7.89 6.20 0.23
CA THR A 48 6.90 5.15 0.44
C THR A 48 6.08 5.43 1.70
N HIS A 49 4.76 5.39 1.55
CA HIS A 49 3.80 5.49 2.65
C HIS A 49 3.16 4.13 2.91
N ARG A 50 3.05 3.73 4.17
CA ARG A 50 2.41 2.49 4.57
C ARG A 50 1.44 2.74 5.71
N GLN A 51 0.23 2.23 5.58
CA GLN A 51 -0.78 2.25 6.63
C GLN A 51 -1.33 0.85 6.84
N ARG A 52 -1.59 0.50 8.09
CA ARG A 52 -2.19 -0.78 8.47
C ARG A 52 -3.43 -0.54 9.30
N ALA A 53 -4.51 -1.25 8.99
CA ALA A 53 -5.71 -1.31 9.80
C ALA A 53 -5.92 -2.74 10.30
N THR A 54 -6.21 -2.90 11.59
CA THR A 54 -6.37 -4.22 12.23
C THR A 54 -7.73 -4.31 12.91
N LYS A 55 -8.51 -5.34 12.56
CA LYS A 55 -9.71 -5.78 13.27
C LYS A 55 -9.30 -6.82 14.31
N SER A 56 -9.66 -6.60 15.56
CA SER A 56 -9.31 -7.51 16.66
C SER A 56 -10.56 -8.01 17.38
N ASP A 57 -10.42 -9.14 18.07
CA ASP A 57 -11.42 -9.62 19.02
C ASP A 57 -11.37 -8.82 20.35
N LEU A 58 -12.26 -9.15 21.29
CA LEU A 58 -12.33 -8.52 22.60
C LEU A 58 -11.06 -8.76 23.47
N SER A 59 -10.28 -9.77 23.13
CA SER A 59 -9.02 -10.10 23.79
C SER A 59 -7.81 -9.42 23.12
N GLY A 60 -8.02 -8.68 22.05
CA GLY A 60 -6.98 -7.98 21.29
C GLY A 60 -6.27 -8.84 20.25
N ASN A 61 -6.72 -10.08 20.00
CA ASN A 61 -6.13 -10.90 18.94
C ASN A 61 -6.57 -10.40 17.57
N ALA A 62 -5.63 -10.31 16.62
CA ALA A 62 -5.94 -9.91 15.26
C ALA A 62 -6.81 -10.96 14.55
N LEU A 63 -7.97 -10.54 14.07
CA LEU A 63 -8.88 -11.35 13.27
C LEU A 63 -8.70 -11.08 11.78
N MET A 64 -8.43 -9.82 11.44
CA MET A 64 -8.16 -9.39 10.07
C MET A 64 -7.22 -8.19 10.06
N VAL A 65 -6.37 -8.14 9.05
CA VAL A 65 -5.42 -7.04 8.81
C VAL A 65 -5.56 -6.57 7.37
N MET A 66 -5.60 -5.26 7.16
CA MET A 66 -5.48 -4.61 5.86
C MET A 66 -4.25 -3.72 5.86
N GLU A 67 -3.49 -3.71 4.78
CA GLU A 67 -2.31 -2.85 4.64
C GLU A 67 -2.31 -2.19 3.26
N LEU A 68 -2.18 -0.86 3.26
CA LEU A 68 -1.99 -0.05 2.07
C LEU A 68 -0.53 0.42 2.02
N THR A 69 0.13 0.13 0.92
CA THR A 69 1.46 0.65 0.60
C THR A 69 1.38 1.49 -0.66
N VAL A 70 1.92 2.70 -0.61
CA VAL A 70 2.02 3.61 -1.76
C VAL A 70 3.48 3.96 -1.96
N THR A 71 3.99 3.68 -3.17
CA THR A 71 5.39 3.90 -3.53
C THR A 71 5.47 4.78 -4.77
N PRO A 72 6.19 5.92 -4.74
CA PRO A 72 6.45 6.71 -5.92
C PRO A 72 7.15 5.87 -7.02
N VAL A 73 6.75 6.07 -8.25
CA VAL A 73 7.33 5.41 -9.42
C VAL A 73 8.00 6.48 -10.30
N ALA A 74 9.26 6.24 -10.70
CA ALA A 74 9.96 7.16 -11.58
C ALA A 74 9.22 7.31 -12.93
N ALA A 75 9.18 8.52 -13.49
CA ALA A 75 8.39 8.84 -14.67
C ALA A 75 8.79 8.04 -15.93
N ASP A 76 10.04 7.57 -15.98
CA ASP A 76 10.58 6.73 -17.05
C ASP A 76 10.42 5.23 -16.81
N HIS A 77 9.82 4.84 -15.68
CA HIS A 77 9.64 3.46 -15.28
C HIS A 77 8.15 3.07 -15.29
N GLN A 78 7.82 2.00 -16.00
CA GLN A 78 6.50 1.39 -15.98
C GLN A 78 6.57 0.00 -15.35
N PRO A 79 6.21 -0.15 -14.06
CA PRO A 79 6.25 -1.44 -13.39
C PRO A 79 5.32 -2.45 -14.06
N ASN A 80 5.81 -3.67 -14.24
CA ASN A 80 4.97 -4.78 -14.67
C ASN A 80 4.16 -5.29 -13.46
N LEU A 81 2.91 -4.83 -13.33
CA LEU A 81 2.04 -5.18 -12.20
C LEU A 81 1.82 -6.70 -12.06
N GLN A 82 1.74 -7.43 -13.17
CA GLN A 82 1.62 -8.89 -13.13
C GLN A 82 2.89 -9.53 -12.53
N GLY A 83 4.06 -9.04 -12.92
CA GLY A 83 5.35 -9.47 -12.36
C GLY A 83 5.43 -9.17 -10.86
N VAL A 84 5.01 -7.97 -10.43
CA VAL A 84 4.96 -7.57 -9.01
C VAL A 84 4.08 -8.53 -8.23
N LEU A 85 2.85 -8.81 -8.67
CA LEU A 85 1.95 -9.75 -7.99
C LEU A 85 2.51 -11.17 -7.95
N LEU A 86 3.20 -11.62 -9.00
CA LEU A 86 3.83 -12.95 -9.02
C LEU A 86 4.93 -13.06 -7.95
N GLU A 87 5.77 -12.04 -7.80
CA GLU A 87 6.81 -12.02 -6.75
C GLU A 87 6.20 -11.94 -5.35
N MET A 88 5.18 -11.10 -5.15
CA MET A 88 4.46 -11.03 -3.88
C MET A 88 3.83 -12.40 -3.51
N ARG A 89 3.21 -13.09 -4.46
CA ARG A 89 2.67 -14.45 -4.25
C ARG A 89 3.75 -15.43 -3.83
N LYS A 90 4.90 -15.44 -4.50
CA LYS A 90 6.02 -16.32 -4.17
C LYS A 90 6.53 -16.08 -2.75
N SER A 91 6.70 -14.81 -2.38
CA SER A 91 7.12 -14.43 -1.01
C SER A 91 6.11 -14.93 0.00
N LEU A 92 4.84 -14.63 -0.19
CA LEU A 92 3.74 -15.04 0.67
C LEU A 92 3.67 -16.56 0.82
N GLN A 93 3.74 -17.31 -0.28
CA GLN A 93 3.71 -18.78 -0.26
C GLN A 93 4.90 -19.36 0.50
N LYS A 94 6.09 -18.77 0.33
CA LYS A 94 7.31 -19.16 1.06
C LYS A 94 7.15 -18.91 2.56
N ASP A 95 6.65 -17.74 2.95
CA ASP A 95 6.49 -17.37 4.36
C ASP A 95 5.47 -18.27 5.06
N PHE A 96 4.34 -18.55 4.42
CA PHE A 96 3.36 -19.50 4.94
C PHE A 96 3.91 -20.92 5.03
N PHE A 97 4.66 -21.37 4.03
CA PHE A 97 5.28 -22.70 4.06
C PHE A 97 6.26 -22.84 5.22
N GLN A 98 7.07 -21.82 5.51
CA GLN A 98 7.98 -21.79 6.66
C GLN A 98 7.22 -21.85 7.99
N GLY A 99 6.01 -21.30 8.06
CA GLY A 99 5.11 -21.36 9.21
C GLY A 99 4.31 -22.67 9.34
N GLY A 100 4.53 -23.66 8.45
CA GLY A 100 3.78 -24.92 8.47
C GLY A 100 2.40 -24.86 7.82
N TYR A 101 2.17 -23.87 6.97
CA TYR A 101 0.93 -23.69 6.21
C TYR A 101 1.15 -24.03 4.72
N GLN A 102 0.07 -24.29 4.02
CA GLN A 102 0.04 -24.35 2.55
C GLN A 102 -0.74 -23.16 2.02
N SER A 103 -0.25 -22.53 0.97
CA SER A 103 -0.91 -21.39 0.32
C SER A 103 -1.12 -21.69 -1.17
N VAL A 104 -2.37 -21.63 -1.61
CA VAL A 104 -2.76 -21.77 -3.01
C VAL A 104 -3.50 -20.51 -3.45
N CYS A 105 -2.96 -19.86 -4.48
CA CYS A 105 -3.56 -18.61 -4.99
C CYS A 105 -4.28 -18.87 -6.33
N ASN A 106 -5.39 -18.15 -6.53
CA ASN A 106 -6.10 -18.16 -7.80
C ASN A 106 -5.26 -17.46 -8.91
N LYS A 107 -5.73 -17.55 -10.14
CA LYS A 107 -5.12 -16.85 -11.27
C LYS A 107 -5.23 -15.33 -11.07
N ILE A 108 -4.16 -14.60 -11.37
CA ILE A 108 -4.19 -13.12 -11.41
C ILE A 108 -5.23 -12.68 -12.43
N HIS A 109 -6.09 -11.75 -12.06
CA HIS A 109 -7.19 -11.26 -12.89
C HIS A 109 -7.38 -9.74 -12.75
N PRO A 110 -8.01 -9.10 -13.74
CA PRO A 110 -8.37 -7.69 -13.66
C PRO A 110 -9.33 -7.40 -12.50
N SER A 111 -9.15 -6.24 -11.88
CA SER A 111 -9.95 -5.75 -10.76
C SER A 111 -9.97 -4.21 -10.77
N MET A 112 -10.52 -3.60 -9.72
CA MET A 112 -10.57 -2.15 -9.54
C MET A 112 -10.09 -1.77 -8.14
N LEU A 113 -9.37 -0.65 -8.05
CA LEU A 113 -8.95 -0.03 -6.80
C LEU A 113 -9.07 1.49 -6.94
N GLY A 114 -9.84 2.15 -6.05
CA GLY A 114 -10.02 3.61 -6.11
C GLY A 114 -10.54 4.15 -7.46
N GLY A 115 -11.30 3.33 -8.19
CA GLY A 115 -11.81 3.71 -9.51
C GLY A 115 -10.84 3.49 -10.68
N VAL A 116 -9.58 3.05 -10.44
CA VAL A 116 -8.62 2.72 -11.50
C VAL A 116 -8.50 1.22 -11.71
N THR A 117 -8.06 0.83 -12.90
CA THR A 117 -7.80 -0.58 -13.24
C THR A 117 -6.66 -1.14 -12.38
N ALA A 118 -6.89 -2.30 -11.81
CA ALA A 118 -5.97 -3.02 -10.94
C ALA A 118 -5.82 -4.47 -11.38
N LEU A 119 -4.82 -5.15 -10.82
CA LEU A 119 -4.70 -6.61 -10.86
C LEU A 119 -4.83 -7.18 -9.46
N GLU A 120 -5.45 -8.36 -9.36
CA GLU A 120 -5.76 -8.99 -8.10
C GLU A 120 -5.47 -10.49 -8.12
N THR A 121 -5.10 -11.04 -6.95
CA THR A 121 -5.04 -12.47 -6.68
C THR A 121 -5.42 -12.73 -5.23
N THR A 122 -6.17 -13.80 -5.00
CA THR A 122 -6.55 -14.27 -3.65
C THR A 122 -5.91 -15.62 -3.39
N CYS A 123 -5.32 -15.77 -2.21
CA CYS A 123 -4.69 -16.99 -1.73
C CYS A 123 -5.53 -17.60 -0.61
N THR A 124 -5.77 -18.89 -0.73
CA THR A 124 -6.35 -19.73 0.33
C THR A 124 -5.21 -20.37 1.10
N ILE A 125 -5.18 -20.15 2.41
CA ILE A 125 -4.15 -20.66 3.31
C ILE A 125 -4.76 -21.78 4.15
N THR A 126 -4.13 -22.96 4.09
CA THR A 126 -4.58 -24.16 4.81
C THR A 126 -3.52 -24.61 5.80
N GLN A 127 -3.99 -25.19 6.91
CA GLN A 127 -3.18 -25.88 7.89
C GLN A 127 -3.83 -27.24 8.20
N ASN A 128 -3.08 -28.30 8.09
CA ASN A 128 -3.58 -29.68 8.27
C ASN A 128 -4.85 -29.96 7.44
N GLY A 129 -4.88 -29.48 6.19
CA GLY A 129 -6.02 -29.64 5.27
C GLY A 129 -7.23 -28.75 5.57
N ARG A 130 -7.18 -27.90 6.60
CA ARG A 130 -8.27 -26.98 6.93
C ARG A 130 -7.97 -25.58 6.39
N HIS A 131 -8.93 -24.92 5.76
CA HIS A 131 -8.84 -23.52 5.37
C HIS A 131 -8.90 -22.64 6.61
N VAL A 132 -7.81 -21.95 6.93
CA VAL A 132 -7.66 -21.14 8.16
C VAL A 132 -7.60 -19.65 7.90
N LEU A 133 -7.03 -19.23 6.76
CA LEU A 133 -6.90 -17.84 6.38
C LEU A 133 -7.18 -17.63 4.89
N SER A 134 -7.66 -16.45 4.53
CA SER A 134 -7.66 -15.95 3.15
C SER A 134 -6.83 -14.68 3.09
N GLN A 135 -6.08 -14.50 2.01
CA GLN A 135 -5.34 -13.25 1.76
C GLN A 135 -5.49 -12.83 0.31
N THR A 136 -5.83 -11.55 0.10
CA THR A 136 -5.89 -10.94 -1.23
C THR A 136 -4.81 -9.88 -1.36
N LEU A 137 -4.24 -9.81 -2.56
CA LEU A 137 -3.28 -8.80 -3.01
C LEU A 137 -3.88 -8.08 -4.20
N VAL A 138 -3.93 -6.75 -4.14
CA VAL A 138 -4.41 -5.88 -5.22
C VAL A 138 -3.32 -4.87 -5.53
N VAL A 139 -2.97 -4.70 -6.80
CA VAL A 139 -1.98 -3.71 -7.24
C VAL A 139 -2.56 -2.83 -8.33
N ALA A 140 -2.27 -1.53 -8.26
CA ALA A 140 -2.66 -0.53 -9.25
C ALA A 140 -1.54 0.48 -9.48
N LEU A 141 -1.60 1.19 -10.62
CA LEU A 141 -0.77 2.35 -10.92
C LEU A 141 -1.68 3.54 -11.17
N SER A 142 -1.39 4.66 -10.54
CA SER A 142 -2.06 5.93 -10.79
C SER A 142 -1.14 7.09 -10.44
N GLU A 143 -1.19 8.17 -11.20
CA GLU A 143 -0.51 9.44 -10.94
C GLU A 143 0.96 9.32 -10.48
N GLY A 144 1.74 8.45 -11.13
CA GLY A 144 3.17 8.27 -10.82
C GLY A 144 3.43 7.51 -9.51
N SER A 145 2.44 6.77 -8.99
CA SER A 145 2.57 5.95 -7.80
C SER A 145 2.05 4.53 -8.02
N ALA A 146 2.71 3.57 -7.41
CA ALA A 146 2.25 2.19 -7.31
C ALA A 146 1.52 2.00 -5.96
N TYR A 147 0.33 1.43 -6.03
CA TYR A 147 -0.53 1.15 -4.90
C TYR A 147 -0.63 -0.34 -4.71
N VAL A 148 -0.39 -0.80 -3.49
CA VAL A 148 -0.58 -2.19 -3.07
C VAL A 148 -1.53 -2.19 -1.90
N LEU A 149 -2.73 -2.76 -2.07
CA LEU A 149 -3.64 -3.07 -0.98
C LEU A 149 -3.59 -4.58 -0.74
N SER A 150 -3.18 -4.98 0.45
CA SER A 150 -3.27 -6.38 0.89
C SER A 150 -4.26 -6.49 2.04
N TYR A 151 -4.99 -7.59 2.10
CA TYR A 151 -5.85 -7.89 3.23
C TYR A 151 -5.92 -9.39 3.50
N ALA A 152 -5.75 -9.73 4.77
CA ALA A 152 -5.73 -11.11 5.24
C ALA A 152 -6.59 -11.26 6.49
N GLY A 153 -7.30 -12.35 6.61
CA GLY A 153 -8.15 -12.62 7.76
C GLY A 153 -8.44 -14.10 7.95
N GLN A 154 -8.85 -14.46 9.16
CA GLN A 154 -9.42 -15.77 9.43
C GLN A 154 -10.59 -16.02 8.48
N THR A 155 -10.73 -17.24 7.98
CA THR A 155 -11.65 -17.60 6.88
C THR A 155 -13.05 -17.01 7.04
N GLN A 156 -13.65 -17.16 8.22
CA GLN A 156 -15.01 -16.66 8.47
C GLN A 156 -15.05 -15.13 8.52
N VAL A 157 -14.12 -14.50 9.25
CA VAL A 157 -14.03 -13.04 9.38
C VAL A 157 -13.76 -12.37 8.04
N TYR A 158 -12.92 -13.00 7.20
CA TYR A 158 -12.63 -12.54 5.84
C TYR A 158 -13.92 -12.49 4.99
N VAL A 159 -14.76 -13.52 5.07
CA VAL A 159 -16.06 -13.56 4.35
C VAL A 159 -17.01 -12.51 4.89
N GLU A 160 -17.13 -12.38 6.21
CA GLU A 160 -18.03 -11.42 6.86
C GLU A 160 -17.63 -9.97 6.66
N SER A 161 -16.34 -9.69 6.38
CA SER A 161 -15.81 -8.33 6.20
C SER A 161 -15.79 -7.84 4.75
N GLN A 162 -16.45 -8.53 3.81
CA GLN A 162 -16.40 -8.16 2.38
C GLN A 162 -16.92 -6.75 2.10
N ASP A 163 -17.97 -6.30 2.79
CA ASP A 163 -18.53 -4.96 2.63
C ASP A 163 -17.54 -3.88 3.16
N GLU A 164 -16.87 -4.15 4.28
CA GLU A 164 -15.83 -3.28 4.82
C GLU A 164 -14.64 -3.19 3.85
N ILE A 165 -14.19 -4.33 3.30
CA ILE A 165 -13.12 -4.40 2.28
C ILE A 165 -13.50 -3.56 1.06
N GLN A 166 -14.70 -3.75 0.53
CA GLN A 166 -15.16 -3.03 -0.65
C GLN A 166 -15.29 -1.53 -0.39
N SER A 167 -15.73 -1.14 0.80
CA SER A 167 -15.78 0.26 1.22
C SER A 167 -14.38 0.90 1.23
N VAL A 168 -13.39 0.22 1.79
CA VAL A 168 -11.98 0.68 1.78
C VAL A 168 -11.48 0.83 0.35
N ARG A 169 -11.68 -0.18 -0.50
CA ARG A 169 -11.25 -0.17 -1.91
C ARG A 169 -11.85 1.00 -2.69
N ASN A 170 -13.12 1.29 -2.46
CA ASN A 170 -13.84 2.38 -3.14
C ASN A 170 -13.47 3.76 -2.60
N SER A 171 -13.04 3.85 -1.33
CA SER A 171 -12.69 5.13 -0.69
C SER A 171 -11.33 5.67 -1.10
N LEU A 172 -10.45 4.82 -1.65
CA LEU A 172 -9.11 5.21 -2.08
C LEU A 172 -9.20 6.26 -3.19
N LYS A 173 -8.51 7.37 -2.98
CA LYS A 173 -8.24 8.37 -4.02
C LYS A 173 -6.82 8.13 -4.53
N LEU A 174 -6.73 7.72 -5.78
CA LEU A 174 -5.51 7.33 -6.46
C LEU A 174 -5.13 8.33 -7.53
#